data_8667019606fb24404743505092468273
#
_entry.id   8667019606fb24404743505092468273
#
_cell.length_a   1.000
_cell.length_b   1.000
_cell.length_c   1.000
_cell.angle_alpha   90.00
_cell.angle_beta   90.00
_cell.angle_gamma   90.00
#
_symmetry.space_group_name_H-M   'P 1'
#
loop_
_entity.id
_entity.type
_entity.pdbx_description
1 polymer ?
#
loop_
_entity_poly.entity_id
_entity_poly.type
_entity_poly.pdbx_seq_one_letter_code
_entity_poly.pdbx_strand_id
1 'polypeptide(L)'
;MWTLYYAPISCALASHIALEQVGASYEAVKVDFANDAQRGPEYLRINPKGRVPTLVTERGILTETPAILAFVAQSFPRANLAPLDDPYAFAEVQAFNSYLCSTVHVAHAHRMRGHRWVDDPAAILAMQEKGE
;
A
#
# COMPACT_ATOMS: atom_id res chain seq x y z
N MET A 1 0.68 0.94 20.69
CA MET A 1 1.67 1.50 19.70
C MET A 1 1.48 0.75 18.38
N TRP A 2 1.39 1.46 17.26
CA TRP A 2 1.18 0.83 15.96
C TRP A 2 2.48 0.29 15.37
N THR A 3 2.38 -0.67 14.43
CA THR A 3 3.53 -1.17 13.66
C THR A 3 3.21 -1.12 12.17
N LEU A 4 4.02 -0.39 11.41
CA LEU A 4 3.95 -0.35 9.96
C LEU A 4 4.97 -1.29 9.34
N TYR A 5 4.51 -2.31 8.63
CA TYR A 5 5.36 -3.12 7.76
C TYR A 5 5.45 -2.50 6.37
N TYR A 6 6.67 -2.25 5.92
CA TYR A 6 6.94 -1.56 4.65
C TYR A 6 8.11 -2.18 3.88
N ALA A 7 8.20 -1.86 2.62
CA ALA A 7 9.42 -2.08 1.83
C ALA A 7 9.82 -0.74 1.17
N PRO A 8 11.12 -0.44 1.03
CA PRO A 8 11.58 0.72 0.27
C PRO A 8 11.06 0.71 -1.17
N ILE A 9 10.83 1.89 -1.73
CA ILE A 9 10.38 2.07 -3.13
C ILE A 9 9.11 1.24 -3.42
N SER A 10 8.17 1.22 -2.48
CA SER A 10 6.86 0.57 -2.63
C SER A 10 5.73 1.53 -2.31
N CYS A 11 4.48 1.13 -2.61
CA CYS A 11 3.29 1.89 -2.25
C CYS A 11 3.11 2.10 -0.73
N ALA A 12 3.85 1.37 0.10
CA ALA A 12 3.87 1.58 1.55
C ALA A 12 4.41 2.97 1.94
N LEU A 13 5.14 3.64 1.04
CA LEU A 13 5.64 5.00 1.26
C LEU A 13 4.50 5.99 1.57
N ALA A 14 3.36 5.87 0.92
CA ALA A 14 2.22 6.74 1.17
C ALA A 14 1.71 6.61 2.62
N SER A 15 1.59 5.37 3.12
CA SER A 15 1.20 5.12 4.52
C SER A 15 2.26 5.61 5.51
N HIS A 16 3.54 5.46 5.16
CA HIS A 16 4.66 5.94 5.98
C HIS A 16 4.62 7.47 6.11
N ILE A 17 4.50 8.18 4.99
CA ILE A 17 4.38 9.65 4.97
C ILE A 17 3.17 10.10 5.79
N ALA A 18 2.01 9.46 5.63
CA ALA A 18 0.81 9.84 6.38
C ALA A 18 1.01 9.70 7.90
N LEU A 19 1.64 8.62 8.35
CA LEU A 19 1.94 8.42 9.78
C LEU A 19 2.91 9.46 10.33
N GLU A 20 3.95 9.82 9.57
CA GLU A 20 4.88 10.90 9.93
C GLU A 20 4.18 12.26 10.00
N GLN A 21 3.35 12.58 9.02
CA GLN A 21 2.64 13.87 8.97
C GLN A 21 1.70 14.08 10.14
N VAL A 22 1.07 13.02 10.65
CA VAL A 22 0.17 13.12 11.81
C VAL A 22 0.90 13.02 13.15
N GLY A 23 2.21 12.75 13.15
CA GLY A 23 2.99 12.53 14.35
C GLY A 23 2.54 11.28 15.12
N ALA A 24 2.15 10.21 14.43
CA ALA A 24 1.72 8.97 15.05
C ALA A 24 2.86 8.30 15.82
N SER A 25 2.54 7.67 16.95
CA SER A 25 3.48 6.80 17.65
C SER A 25 3.42 5.39 17.03
N TYR A 26 4.44 5.02 16.27
CA TYR A 26 4.50 3.71 15.60
C TYR A 26 5.94 3.24 15.42
N GLU A 27 6.09 1.94 15.18
CA GLU A 27 7.33 1.29 14.77
C GLU A 27 7.27 0.99 13.26
N ALA A 28 8.35 1.29 12.53
CA ALA A 28 8.48 0.95 11.12
C ALA A 28 9.34 -0.31 10.96
N VAL A 29 8.75 -1.39 10.48
CA VAL A 29 9.43 -2.68 10.28
C VAL A 29 9.62 -2.92 8.78
N LYS A 30 10.87 -2.99 8.35
CA LYS A 30 11.23 -3.26 6.96
C LYS A 30 11.02 -4.73 6.63
N VAL A 31 10.26 -5.02 5.58
CA VAL A 31 10.14 -6.35 4.98
C VAL A 31 11.16 -6.51 3.87
N ASP A 32 12.03 -7.50 3.98
CA ASP A 32 13.14 -7.73 3.04
C ASP A 32 12.64 -8.44 1.76
N PHE A 33 12.27 -7.65 0.77
CA PHE A 33 11.79 -8.15 -0.53
C PHE A 33 12.91 -8.80 -1.36
N ALA A 34 14.17 -8.48 -1.10
CA ALA A 34 15.30 -9.08 -1.82
C ALA A 34 15.45 -10.57 -1.46
N ASN A 35 15.06 -10.94 -0.25
CA ASN A 35 15.06 -12.32 0.24
C ASN A 35 13.64 -12.92 0.33
N ASP A 36 12.67 -12.38 -0.41
CA ASP A 36 11.28 -12.84 -0.44
C ASP A 36 10.62 -12.97 0.94
N ALA A 37 11.03 -12.16 1.92
CA ALA A 37 10.50 -12.20 3.29
C ALA A 37 8.98 -11.99 3.34
N GLN A 38 8.38 -11.27 2.37
CA GLN A 38 6.93 -11.09 2.25
C GLN A 38 6.18 -12.40 1.96
N ARG A 39 6.86 -13.42 1.48
CA ARG A 39 6.33 -14.77 1.21
C ARG A 39 6.71 -15.77 2.30
N GLY A 40 7.55 -15.35 3.25
CA GLY A 40 7.95 -16.17 4.37
C GLY A 40 6.80 -16.42 5.36
N PRO A 41 6.81 -17.57 6.06
CA PRO A 41 5.72 -17.96 6.95
C PRO A 41 5.48 -16.97 8.09
N GLU A 42 6.50 -16.26 8.51
CA GLU A 42 6.39 -15.24 9.57
C GLU A 42 5.53 -14.06 9.13
N TYR A 43 5.84 -13.50 7.95
CA TYR A 43 5.08 -12.37 7.42
C TYR A 43 3.68 -12.78 6.95
N LEU A 44 3.53 -13.97 6.36
CA LEU A 44 2.22 -14.48 5.91
C LEU A 44 1.23 -14.70 7.06
N ARG A 45 1.69 -14.89 8.30
CA ARG A 45 0.80 -14.90 9.48
C ARG A 45 0.24 -13.51 9.79
N ILE A 46 0.96 -12.45 9.44
CA ILE A 46 0.55 -11.05 9.61
C ILE A 46 -0.33 -10.63 8.45
N ASN A 47 0.14 -10.85 7.22
CA ASN A 47 -0.59 -10.51 6.00
C ASN A 47 -0.54 -11.68 5.00
N PRO A 48 -1.59 -12.51 4.92
CA PRO A 48 -1.64 -13.65 4.01
C PRO A 48 -1.52 -13.30 2.53
N LYS A 49 -1.73 -12.02 2.16
CA LYS A 49 -1.57 -11.55 0.78
C LYS A 49 -0.09 -11.41 0.39
N GLY A 50 0.86 -11.44 1.34
CA GLY A 50 2.29 -11.27 1.07
C GLY A 50 2.64 -9.91 0.47
N ARG A 51 1.97 -8.83 0.92
CA ARG A 51 2.12 -7.47 0.37
C ARG A 51 2.33 -6.44 1.49
N VAL A 52 2.92 -5.32 1.13
CA VAL A 52 3.00 -4.11 1.96
C VAL A 52 2.22 -2.97 1.30
N PRO A 53 1.70 -1.98 2.07
CA PRO A 53 1.80 -1.83 3.51
C PRO A 53 0.92 -2.78 4.30
N THR A 54 1.30 -3.01 5.55
CA THR A 54 0.45 -3.61 6.56
C THR A 54 0.59 -2.80 7.84
N LEU A 55 -0.51 -2.35 8.41
CA LEU A 55 -0.53 -1.60 9.65
C LEU A 55 -1.17 -2.45 10.75
N VAL A 56 -0.39 -2.80 11.77
CA VAL A 56 -0.88 -3.47 12.97
C VAL A 56 -1.23 -2.42 14.01
N THR A 57 -2.43 -2.52 14.55
CA THR A 57 -2.96 -1.63 15.59
C THR A 57 -3.48 -2.44 16.77
N GLU A 58 -3.85 -1.78 17.86
CA GLU A 58 -4.49 -2.40 19.02
C GLU A 58 -5.85 -3.04 18.67
N ARG A 59 -6.48 -2.60 17.58
CA ARG A 59 -7.79 -3.11 17.11
C ARG A 59 -7.69 -4.24 16.11
N GLY A 60 -6.49 -4.48 15.57
CA GLY A 60 -6.24 -5.50 14.56
C GLY A 60 -5.34 -5.02 13.44
N ILE A 61 -5.31 -5.78 12.37
CA ILE A 61 -4.43 -5.60 11.22
C ILE A 61 -5.19 -4.97 10.06
N LEU A 62 -4.66 -3.88 9.52
CA LEU A 62 -5.14 -3.22 8.31
C LEU A 62 -4.17 -3.44 7.16
N THR A 63 -4.72 -3.72 6.00
CA THR A 63 -4.00 -3.85 4.73
C THR A 63 -4.65 -2.94 3.69
N GLU A 64 -4.00 -2.76 2.55
CA GLU A 64 -4.36 -1.88 1.44
C GLU A 64 -4.11 -0.40 1.75
N THR A 65 -3.31 0.23 0.91
CA THR A 65 -2.91 1.64 1.06
C THR A 65 -4.09 2.59 1.25
N PRO A 66 -5.17 2.55 0.43
CA PRO A 66 -6.31 3.46 0.62
C PRO A 66 -7.00 3.32 1.96
N ALA A 67 -7.14 2.08 2.44
CA ALA A 67 -7.78 1.81 3.72
C ALA A 67 -6.94 2.34 4.89
N ILE A 68 -5.63 2.15 4.82
CA ILE A 68 -4.69 2.66 5.85
C ILE A 68 -4.70 4.20 5.85
N LEU A 69 -4.65 4.85 4.67
CA LEU A 69 -4.71 6.30 4.57
C LEU A 69 -6.02 6.87 5.14
N ALA A 70 -7.16 6.27 4.81
CA ALA A 70 -8.45 6.68 5.36
C ALA A 70 -8.51 6.50 6.88
N PHE A 71 -7.99 5.38 7.38
CA PHE A 71 -7.93 5.12 8.82
C PHE A 71 -7.05 6.13 9.56
N VAL A 72 -5.86 6.44 9.03
CA VAL A 72 -4.95 7.43 9.61
C VAL A 72 -5.60 8.82 9.62
N ALA A 73 -6.21 9.25 8.50
CA ALA A 73 -6.91 10.54 8.43
C ALA A 73 -8.01 10.64 9.48
N GLN A 74 -8.83 9.61 9.64
CA GLN A 74 -9.92 9.57 10.62
C GLN A 74 -9.42 9.46 12.07
N SER A 75 -8.28 8.82 12.30
CA SER A 75 -7.68 8.71 13.64
C SER A 75 -7.03 10.02 14.11
N PHE A 76 -6.61 10.87 13.17
CA PHE A 76 -5.95 12.14 13.44
C PHE A 76 -6.65 13.30 12.70
N PRO A 77 -7.92 13.60 12.98
CA PRO A 77 -8.70 14.58 12.19
C PRO A 77 -8.11 15.99 12.18
N ARG A 78 -7.36 16.36 13.22
CA ARG A 78 -6.69 17.68 13.31
C ARG A 78 -5.55 17.85 12.30
N ALA A 79 -5.04 16.78 11.73
CA ALA A 79 -3.97 16.83 10.73
C ALA A 79 -4.47 17.19 9.32
N ASN A 80 -5.80 17.22 9.12
CA ASN A 80 -6.44 17.61 7.85
C ASN A 80 -5.90 16.85 6.62
N LEU A 81 -5.64 15.55 6.77
CA LEU A 81 -5.17 14.73 5.67
C LEU A 81 -6.25 14.42 4.62
N ALA A 82 -7.51 14.58 4.99
CA ALA A 82 -8.67 14.38 4.13
C ALA A 82 -9.84 15.23 4.59
N PRO A 83 -10.80 15.59 3.70
CA PRO A 83 -11.98 16.39 4.03
C PRO A 83 -13.04 15.53 4.74
N LEU A 84 -12.82 15.25 6.04
CA LEU A 84 -13.65 14.31 6.81
C LEU A 84 -15.05 14.83 7.14
N ASP A 85 -15.28 16.10 7.06
CA ASP A 85 -16.55 16.81 7.30
C ASP A 85 -17.43 16.94 6.05
N ASP A 86 -16.88 16.64 4.86
CA ASP A 86 -17.60 16.62 3.59
C ASP A 86 -17.58 15.20 2.99
N PRO A 87 -18.69 14.45 3.08
CA PRO A 87 -18.74 13.07 2.55
C PRO A 87 -18.51 12.97 1.04
N TYR A 88 -18.90 14.00 0.27
CA TYR A 88 -18.67 14.00 -1.18
C TYR A 88 -17.20 14.22 -1.51
N ALA A 89 -16.58 15.23 -0.94
CA ALA A 89 -15.15 15.48 -1.13
C ALA A 89 -14.31 14.30 -0.62
N PHE A 90 -14.70 13.65 0.48
CA PHE A 90 -14.03 12.42 0.94
C PHE A 90 -14.18 11.28 -0.06
N ALA A 91 -15.35 11.13 -0.68
CA ALA A 91 -15.58 10.12 -1.72
C ALA A 91 -14.73 10.39 -2.98
N GLU A 92 -14.51 11.64 -3.38
CA GLU A 92 -13.59 11.98 -4.47
C GLU A 92 -12.15 11.56 -4.16
N VAL A 93 -11.68 11.77 -2.93
CA VAL A 93 -10.36 11.27 -2.48
C VAL A 93 -10.29 9.74 -2.59
N GLN A 94 -11.35 9.02 -2.17
CA GLN A 94 -11.36 7.56 -2.28
C GLN A 94 -11.45 7.09 -3.72
N ALA A 95 -12.17 7.79 -4.61
CA ALA A 95 -12.20 7.50 -6.03
C ALA A 95 -10.81 7.60 -6.67
N PHE A 96 -10.07 8.66 -6.35
CA PHE A 96 -8.70 8.85 -6.80
C PHE A 96 -7.76 7.76 -6.27
N ASN A 97 -7.81 7.47 -4.98
CA ASN A 97 -7.02 6.40 -4.37
C ASN A 97 -7.32 5.03 -4.99
N SER A 98 -8.60 4.75 -5.25
CA SER A 98 -9.02 3.50 -5.91
C SER A 98 -8.50 3.41 -7.34
N TYR A 99 -8.55 4.51 -8.11
CA TYR A 99 -7.98 4.58 -9.45
C TYR A 99 -6.48 4.31 -9.45
N LEU A 100 -5.73 4.92 -8.52
CA LEU A 100 -4.29 4.66 -8.38
C LEU A 100 -4.00 3.18 -8.11
N CYS A 101 -4.77 2.53 -7.24
CA CYS A 101 -4.54 1.14 -6.85
C CYS A 101 -5.01 0.13 -7.89
N SER A 102 -6.15 0.35 -8.53
CA SER A 102 -6.77 -0.61 -9.44
C SER A 102 -6.30 -0.47 -10.89
N THR A 103 -5.84 0.70 -11.28
CA THR A 103 -5.48 1.01 -12.67
C THR A 103 -4.01 1.37 -12.81
N VAL A 104 -3.57 2.47 -12.20
CA VAL A 104 -2.21 2.99 -12.38
C VAL A 104 -1.16 2.01 -11.84
N HIS A 105 -1.34 1.54 -10.61
CA HIS A 105 -0.41 0.58 -10.00
C HIS A 105 -0.39 -0.76 -10.76
N VAL A 106 -1.53 -1.23 -11.22
CA VAL A 106 -1.65 -2.49 -11.98
C VAL A 106 -0.96 -2.37 -13.34
N ALA A 107 -1.19 -1.29 -14.09
CA ALA A 107 -0.51 -1.03 -15.35
C ALA A 107 1.03 -0.97 -15.16
N HIS A 108 1.48 -0.22 -14.15
CA HIS A 108 2.91 -0.16 -13.80
C HIS A 108 3.48 -1.53 -13.41
N ALA A 109 2.72 -2.35 -12.68
CA ALA A 109 3.14 -3.70 -12.30
C ALA A 109 3.26 -4.62 -13.52
N HIS A 110 2.37 -4.55 -14.49
CA HIS A 110 2.48 -5.28 -15.76
C HIS A 110 3.74 -4.88 -16.51
N ARG A 111 4.02 -3.58 -16.61
CA ARG A 111 5.21 -3.07 -17.27
C ARG A 111 6.50 -3.56 -16.61
N MET A 112 6.59 -3.45 -15.28
CA MET A 112 7.85 -3.66 -14.54
C MET A 112 8.04 -5.09 -14.04
N ARG A 113 6.98 -5.87 -13.95
CA ARG A 113 6.96 -7.17 -13.24
C ARG A 113 6.11 -8.22 -13.97
N GLY A 114 6.08 -8.21 -15.30
CA GLY A 114 5.31 -9.13 -16.14
C GLY A 114 5.54 -10.62 -15.79
N HIS A 115 6.75 -10.96 -15.33
CA HIS A 115 7.11 -12.31 -14.85
C HIS A 115 6.22 -12.82 -13.69
N ARG A 116 5.39 -11.98 -13.07
CA ARG A 116 4.43 -12.44 -12.05
C ARG A 116 3.18 -13.09 -12.64
N TRP A 117 2.93 -12.89 -13.92
CA TRP A 117 1.74 -13.37 -14.62
C TRP A 117 2.04 -14.39 -15.71
N VAL A 118 3.22 -14.26 -16.35
CA VAL A 118 3.64 -15.13 -17.44
C VAL A 118 5.13 -15.39 -17.37
N ASP A 119 5.55 -16.57 -17.88
CA ASP A 119 6.96 -16.96 -17.96
C ASP A 119 7.52 -16.78 -19.38
N ASP A 120 6.67 -16.58 -20.40
CA ASP A 120 7.08 -16.37 -21.78
C ASP A 120 7.71 -14.98 -21.97
N PRO A 121 9.00 -14.88 -22.39
CA PRO A 121 9.69 -13.62 -22.60
C PRO A 121 9.00 -12.69 -23.61
N ALA A 122 8.40 -13.24 -24.67
CA ALA A 122 7.71 -12.43 -25.67
C ALA A 122 6.43 -11.80 -25.12
N ALA A 123 5.69 -12.53 -24.28
CA ALA A 123 4.53 -12.01 -23.59
C ALA A 123 4.91 -10.94 -22.53
N ILE A 124 6.03 -11.13 -21.82
CA ILE A 124 6.55 -10.12 -20.88
C ILE A 124 6.89 -8.83 -21.62
N LEU A 125 7.58 -8.91 -22.77
CA LEU A 125 7.92 -7.75 -23.59
C LEU A 125 6.65 -7.01 -24.08
N ALA A 126 5.67 -7.77 -24.58
CA ALA A 126 4.39 -7.18 -24.99
C ALA A 126 3.63 -6.47 -23.86
N MET A 127 3.72 -6.99 -22.62
CA MET A 127 3.18 -6.32 -21.43
C MET A 127 3.91 -5.03 -21.12
N GLN A 128 5.24 -4.99 -21.28
CA GLN A 128 6.05 -3.78 -21.06
C GLN A 128 5.66 -2.68 -22.05
N GLU A 129 5.49 -3.02 -23.30
CA GLU A 129 5.11 -2.06 -24.37
C GLU A 129 3.70 -1.50 -24.18
N LYS A 130 2.75 -2.30 -23.67
CA LYS A 130 1.35 -1.88 -23.47
C LYS A 130 1.07 -1.23 -22.12
N GLY A 131 2.00 -1.33 -21.18
CA GLY A 131 1.87 -0.73 -19.85
C GLY A 131 2.36 0.73 -19.78
N GLU A 132 2.47 1.43 -20.90
CA GLU A 132 2.84 2.85 -20.97
C GLU A 132 1.69 3.79 -20.67
#